data_7f7e4523fd133c481cbe690aad8eb764
#
_entry.id   7f7e4523fd133c481cbe690aad8eb764
#
_cell.length_a   1.000
_cell.length_b   1.000
_cell.length_c   1.000
_cell.angle_alpha   90.00
_cell.angle_beta   90.00
_cell.angle_gamma   90.00
#
_symmetry.space_group_name_H-M   'P 1'
#
loop_
_entity.id
_entity.type
_entity.pdbx_description
1 polymer ?
#
loop_
_entity_poly.entity_id
_entity_poly.type
_entity_poly.pdbx_seq_one_letter_code
_entity_poly.pdbx_strand_id
1 'polypeptide(L)'
;MYLFQAMSMPESLRTLSDSVRTESVTAPTQGGPRILFSSTLFTPFIEEDALIFSRHTRMEQQIARGLKALLRIPGGVQRSDITLSWFGSVYAGYTVFLARLMGKKSIIVVAGEDASKDREIQYGIWLSWWKSMILRYAFRHADRLLVVDPFLEKEAMRLAEYDGGNITCIPFGFDSDAWKPGNHKEDMVLTVAACHDKRRMRKKGIDKLLAAAAELPRVRFLIIGINARLVPGMRDDAPPNVELIPYVPRTELRGYYQKAKVYCQPSYTEGLPNTLCEAMLCGCIPVGTIAGGIPTAIGDTGYLVSYRDQPALVQALRSALAAPAGDGLKARQRIEKEFTVERRERALLSVIQELVP
;
A
#
# COMPACT_ATOMS: atom_id res chain seq x y z
N MET A 1 21.10 -11.33 20.64
CA MET A 1 20.84 -12.60 19.94
C MET A 1 19.39 -12.62 19.45
N TYR A 2 19.02 -11.68 18.54
CA TYR A 2 17.71 -11.60 17.86
C TYR A 2 17.96 -11.07 16.44
N LEU A 3 18.77 -11.81 15.69
CA LEU A 3 18.97 -11.67 14.26
C LEU A 3 18.44 -12.97 13.65
N PHE A 4 17.47 -12.90 12.75
CA PHE A 4 16.83 -14.03 12.06
C PHE A 4 15.61 -14.66 12.73
N GLN A 5 14.50 -13.93 12.83
CA GLN A 5 13.22 -14.57 12.54
C GLN A 5 12.83 -14.20 11.11
N ALA A 6 13.24 -15.08 10.18
CA ALA A 6 12.75 -15.08 8.82
C ALA A 6 11.24 -15.34 8.88
N MET A 7 10.43 -14.32 8.55
CA MET A 7 9.01 -14.49 8.32
C MET A 7 8.86 -15.54 7.22
N SER A 8 8.35 -16.71 7.57
CA SER A 8 7.95 -17.74 6.63
C SER A 8 6.76 -17.21 5.83
N MET A 9 7.03 -16.70 4.64
CA MET A 9 5.99 -16.49 3.64
C MET A 9 5.35 -17.84 3.30
N PRO A 10 4.03 -17.90 3.06
CA PRO A 10 3.40 -19.10 2.52
C PRO A 10 4.11 -19.55 1.25
N GLU A 11 4.22 -20.85 1.05
CA GLU A 11 4.90 -21.47 -0.11
C GLU A 11 4.31 -20.99 -1.44
N SER A 12 3.02 -20.63 -1.47
CA SER A 12 2.31 -20.01 -2.60
C SER A 12 2.84 -18.63 -3.02
N LEU A 13 3.51 -17.90 -2.11
CA LEU A 13 4.17 -16.62 -2.44
C LEU A 13 5.65 -16.82 -2.78
N ARG A 14 6.25 -17.96 -2.45
CA ARG A 14 7.60 -18.33 -2.88
C ARG A 14 7.63 -18.73 -4.35
N THR A 15 6.63 -19.48 -4.82
CA THR A 15 6.53 -19.90 -6.23
C THR A 15 6.30 -18.75 -7.20
N LEU A 16 5.64 -17.65 -6.77
CA LEU A 16 5.54 -16.41 -7.57
C LEU A 16 6.87 -15.65 -7.64
N SER A 17 7.69 -15.71 -6.57
CA SER A 17 9.01 -15.07 -6.53
C SER A 17 10.07 -15.77 -7.37
N ASP A 18 9.94 -17.08 -7.58
CA ASP A 18 10.93 -17.87 -8.34
C ASP A 18 10.60 -17.97 -9.83
N SER A 19 9.36 -17.67 -10.25
CA SER A 19 8.94 -17.64 -11.65
C SER A 19 9.24 -16.32 -12.38
N VAL A 20 9.55 -15.24 -11.66
CA VAL A 20 10.08 -13.99 -12.25
C VAL A 20 11.59 -14.15 -12.48
N ARG A 21 11.97 -15.19 -13.21
CA ARG A 21 13.27 -15.26 -13.90
C ARG A 21 13.19 -14.34 -15.10
N THR A 22 13.98 -13.26 -15.07
CA THR A 22 14.60 -12.61 -16.26
C THR A 22 13.90 -12.86 -17.59
N GLU A 23 12.61 -12.64 -17.71
CA GLU A 23 12.03 -12.35 -19.01
C GLU A 23 12.32 -10.89 -19.31
N SER A 24 13.15 -10.68 -20.33
CA SER A 24 13.46 -9.39 -20.91
C SER A 24 12.14 -8.72 -21.29
N VAL A 25 11.66 -7.84 -20.42
CA VAL A 25 10.57 -6.92 -20.75
C VAL A 25 11.01 -6.13 -21.99
N THR A 26 10.23 -6.24 -23.06
CA THR A 26 10.26 -5.55 -24.35
C THR A 26 11.38 -4.51 -24.53
N ALA A 27 12.05 -4.58 -25.70
CA ALA A 27 13.19 -3.74 -26.07
C ALA A 27 13.04 -2.28 -25.61
N PRO A 28 14.02 -1.74 -24.86
CA PRO A 28 13.94 -0.37 -24.35
C PRO A 28 13.90 0.61 -25.52
N THR A 29 13.09 1.65 -25.40
CA THR A 29 13.21 2.82 -26.24
C THR A 29 14.66 3.32 -26.17
N GLN A 30 15.37 3.32 -27.31
CA GLN A 30 16.74 3.79 -27.38
C GLN A 30 16.77 5.27 -26.95
N GLY A 31 17.31 5.59 -25.75
CA GLY A 31 17.58 6.96 -25.36
C GLY A 31 17.22 7.40 -23.94
N GLY A 32 16.44 6.65 -23.16
CA GLY A 32 16.07 7.05 -21.79
C GLY A 32 17.17 6.81 -20.73
N PRO A 33 17.06 7.44 -19.52
CA PRO A 33 18.01 7.24 -18.44
C PRO A 33 18.00 5.79 -17.95
N ARG A 34 19.12 5.37 -17.34
CA ARG A 34 19.26 4.04 -16.71
C ARG A 34 18.79 4.13 -15.27
N ILE A 35 17.79 3.36 -14.90
CA ILE A 35 17.24 3.32 -13.55
C ILE A 35 17.60 2.00 -12.87
N LEU A 36 18.21 2.08 -11.68
CA LEU A 36 18.24 0.98 -10.74
C LEU A 36 16.96 0.98 -9.92
N PHE A 37 16.03 0.08 -10.25
CA PHE A 37 14.76 -0.08 -9.53
C PHE A 37 14.91 -1.17 -8.47
N SER A 38 14.86 -0.80 -7.20
CA SER A 38 15.08 -1.73 -6.08
C SER A 38 13.91 -1.76 -5.11
N SER A 39 13.56 -2.96 -4.62
CA SER A 39 12.58 -3.15 -3.55
C SER A 39 12.96 -4.33 -2.68
N THR A 40 12.50 -4.32 -1.42
CA THR A 40 12.66 -5.47 -0.51
C THR A 40 11.70 -6.62 -0.83
N LEU A 41 10.62 -6.33 -1.55
CA LEU A 41 9.62 -7.27 -2.07
C LEU A 41 8.95 -6.64 -3.30
N PHE A 42 8.37 -7.46 -4.16
CA PHE A 42 7.53 -6.99 -5.26
C PHE A 42 6.07 -7.35 -4.95
N THR A 43 5.20 -6.37 -5.13
CA THR A 43 3.75 -6.46 -4.97
C THR A 43 3.10 -5.85 -6.21
N PRO A 44 1.82 -6.12 -6.53
CA PRO A 44 1.20 -5.63 -7.75
C PRO A 44 1.37 -4.13 -8.00
N PHE A 45 1.25 -3.28 -6.98
CA PHE A 45 1.41 -1.83 -7.13
C PHE A 45 2.88 -1.40 -7.39
N ILE A 46 3.87 -2.20 -6.94
CA ILE A 46 5.30 -1.96 -7.26
C ILE A 46 5.59 -2.41 -8.69
N GLU A 47 4.97 -3.51 -9.11
CA GLU A 47 5.07 -4.03 -10.48
C GLU A 47 4.42 -3.07 -11.49
N GLU A 48 3.31 -2.41 -11.11
CA GLU A 48 2.66 -1.36 -11.90
C GLU A 48 3.62 -0.18 -12.13
N ASP A 49 4.31 0.29 -11.09
CA ASP A 49 5.34 1.33 -11.23
C ASP A 49 6.54 0.85 -12.06
N ALA A 50 6.99 -0.38 -11.83
CA ALA A 50 8.08 -0.96 -12.62
C ALA A 50 7.70 -1.03 -14.11
N LEU A 51 6.45 -1.36 -14.42
CA LEU A 51 5.94 -1.37 -15.79
C LEU A 51 5.92 0.05 -16.40
N ILE A 52 5.51 1.07 -15.65
CA ILE A 52 5.58 2.47 -16.08
C ILE A 52 7.03 2.83 -16.47
N PHE A 53 7.98 2.61 -15.56
CA PHE A 53 9.37 2.96 -15.81
C PHE A 53 9.98 2.15 -16.97
N SER A 54 9.64 0.87 -17.11
CA SER A 54 10.19 0.02 -18.18
C SER A 54 9.80 0.48 -19.60
N ARG A 55 8.65 1.17 -19.75
CA ARG A 55 8.22 1.72 -21.04
C ARG A 55 9.03 2.94 -21.47
N HIS A 56 9.60 3.69 -20.52
CA HIS A 56 10.19 5.01 -20.78
C HIS A 56 11.69 5.08 -20.45
N THR A 57 12.25 4.05 -19.80
CA THR A 57 13.62 4.07 -19.29
C THR A 57 14.31 2.74 -19.48
N ARG A 58 15.64 2.73 -19.37
CA ARG A 58 16.41 1.48 -19.29
C ARG A 58 16.50 1.05 -17.83
N MET A 59 15.73 0.05 -17.42
CA MET A 59 15.55 -0.33 -16.03
C MET A 59 16.28 -1.64 -15.69
N GLU A 60 17.07 -1.63 -14.60
CA GLU A 60 17.62 -2.81 -13.93
C GLU A 60 16.82 -3.02 -12.62
N GLN A 61 16.20 -4.20 -12.46
CA GLN A 61 15.49 -4.54 -11.23
C GLN A 61 16.36 -5.30 -10.26
N GLN A 62 16.30 -4.92 -8.98
CA GLN A 62 17.02 -5.62 -7.91
C GLN A 62 16.14 -5.86 -6.68
N ILE A 63 16.19 -7.11 -6.15
CA ILE A 63 15.61 -7.40 -4.82
C ILE A 63 16.63 -6.99 -3.76
N ALA A 64 16.29 -5.94 -2.99
CA ALA A 64 17.10 -5.38 -1.92
C ALA A 64 16.86 -6.12 -0.60
N ARG A 65 17.27 -7.40 -0.53
CA ARG A 65 17.07 -8.26 0.64
C ARG A 65 18.28 -9.16 0.90
N GLY A 66 18.65 -9.28 2.19
CA GLY A 66 19.77 -10.13 2.65
C GLY A 66 21.15 -9.56 2.32
N LEU A 67 22.21 -10.22 2.79
CA LEU A 67 23.60 -9.76 2.63
C LEU A 67 24.02 -9.65 1.16
N LYS A 68 23.54 -10.54 0.30
CA LYS A 68 23.85 -10.52 -1.14
C LYS A 68 23.40 -9.22 -1.82
N ALA A 69 22.34 -8.57 -1.33
CA ALA A 69 21.88 -7.28 -1.86
C ALA A 69 22.93 -6.18 -1.61
N LEU A 70 23.57 -6.16 -0.44
CA LEU A 70 24.60 -5.17 -0.12
C LEU A 70 25.81 -5.24 -1.07
N LEU A 71 26.13 -6.42 -1.58
CA LEU A 71 27.20 -6.62 -2.56
C LEU A 71 26.78 -6.25 -4.00
N ARG A 72 25.50 -6.34 -4.33
CA ARG A 72 24.99 -6.04 -5.69
C ARG A 72 24.65 -4.56 -5.89
N ILE A 73 24.17 -3.89 -4.86
CA ILE A 73 23.75 -2.47 -4.91
C ILE A 73 24.86 -1.57 -5.48
N PRO A 74 26.16 -1.65 -5.06
CA PRO A 74 27.20 -0.77 -5.60
C PRO A 74 27.35 -0.86 -7.13
N GLY A 75 27.35 -2.08 -7.68
CA GLY A 75 27.42 -2.28 -9.12
C GLY A 75 26.18 -1.78 -9.86
N GLY A 76 25.00 -1.95 -9.28
CA GLY A 76 23.75 -1.38 -9.82
C GLY A 76 23.76 0.14 -9.84
N VAL A 77 24.16 0.79 -8.74
CA VAL A 77 24.29 2.25 -8.65
C VAL A 77 25.29 2.79 -9.67
N GLN A 78 26.44 2.13 -9.82
CA GLN A 78 27.47 2.55 -10.79
C GLN A 78 26.96 2.55 -12.22
N ARG A 79 26.15 1.55 -12.61
CA ARG A 79 25.60 1.42 -13.97
C ARG A 79 24.39 2.30 -14.22
N SER A 80 23.74 2.84 -13.18
CA SER A 80 22.54 3.67 -13.29
C SER A 80 22.86 5.15 -13.35
N ASP A 81 21.90 5.93 -13.83
CA ASP A 81 21.87 7.39 -13.78
C ASP A 81 21.01 7.84 -12.58
N ILE A 82 19.95 7.08 -12.31
CA ILE A 82 19.02 7.26 -11.21
C ILE A 82 18.87 5.95 -10.43
N THR A 83 18.80 6.03 -9.12
CA THR A 83 18.37 4.92 -8.26
C THR A 83 16.98 5.19 -7.73
N LEU A 84 16.07 4.21 -7.81
CA LEU A 84 14.75 4.25 -7.24
C LEU A 84 14.57 3.10 -6.27
N SER A 85 14.35 3.43 -5.00
CA SER A 85 14.12 2.47 -3.94
C SER A 85 12.65 2.50 -3.51
N TRP A 86 11.95 1.39 -3.69
CA TRP A 86 10.64 1.19 -3.12
C TRP A 86 10.76 0.81 -1.65
N PHE A 87 10.11 1.57 -0.81
CA PHE A 87 10.15 1.64 0.65
C PHE A 87 11.45 2.21 1.23
N GLY A 88 11.27 3.12 2.17
CA GLY A 88 12.33 3.57 3.06
C GLY A 88 12.84 2.40 3.91
N SER A 89 14.07 2.01 3.71
CA SER A 89 14.70 0.86 4.36
C SER A 89 16.19 1.09 4.57
N VAL A 90 16.85 0.18 5.29
CA VAL A 90 18.31 0.20 5.42
C VAL A 90 18.99 0.11 4.05
N TYR A 91 18.43 -0.68 3.14
CA TYR A 91 18.95 -0.79 1.77
C TYR A 91 18.76 0.51 0.99
N ALA A 92 17.60 1.17 1.12
CA ALA A 92 17.37 2.49 0.52
C ALA A 92 18.39 3.52 1.06
N GLY A 93 18.66 3.52 2.36
CA GLY A 93 19.66 4.38 2.96
C GLY A 93 21.07 4.13 2.42
N TYR A 94 21.45 2.88 2.26
CA TYR A 94 22.72 2.50 1.65
C TYR A 94 22.78 2.89 0.17
N THR A 95 21.70 2.71 -0.57
CA THR A 95 21.59 3.11 -1.98
C THR A 95 21.73 4.63 -2.15
N VAL A 96 21.05 5.43 -1.31
CA VAL A 96 21.17 6.90 -1.31
C VAL A 96 22.62 7.35 -1.00
N PHE A 97 23.25 6.72 0.01
CA PHE A 97 24.63 7.00 0.34
C PHE A 97 25.57 6.78 -0.85
N LEU A 98 25.47 5.62 -1.51
CA LEU A 98 26.29 5.30 -2.67
C LEU A 98 25.96 6.19 -3.88
N ALA A 99 24.69 6.46 -4.15
CA ALA A 99 24.28 7.34 -5.22
C ALA A 99 24.92 8.72 -5.07
N ARG A 100 24.84 9.28 -3.86
CA ARG A 100 25.47 10.56 -3.54
C ARG A 100 27.00 10.53 -3.71
N LEU A 101 27.65 9.47 -3.26
CA LEU A 101 29.10 9.31 -3.39
C LEU A 101 29.54 9.22 -4.85
N MET A 102 28.71 8.59 -5.71
CA MET A 102 28.99 8.37 -7.13
C MET A 102 28.39 9.46 -8.04
N GLY A 103 27.85 10.56 -7.47
CA GLY A 103 27.21 11.64 -8.25
C GLY A 103 25.97 11.20 -9.01
N LYS A 104 25.26 10.16 -8.53
CA LYS A 104 24.02 9.66 -9.11
C LYS A 104 22.80 10.22 -8.41
N LYS A 105 21.66 10.26 -9.11
CA LYS A 105 20.39 10.70 -8.55
C LYS A 105 19.71 9.59 -7.75
N SER A 106 18.93 9.95 -6.74
CA SER A 106 18.28 8.99 -5.86
C SER A 106 16.85 9.36 -5.54
N ILE A 107 15.96 8.37 -5.67
CA ILE A 107 14.53 8.47 -5.36
C ILE A 107 14.18 7.40 -4.32
N ILE A 108 13.37 7.76 -3.32
CA ILE A 108 12.74 6.80 -2.41
C ILE A 108 11.23 6.96 -2.53
N VAL A 109 10.50 5.85 -2.71
CA VAL A 109 9.03 5.82 -2.61
C VAL A 109 8.62 5.37 -1.22
N VAL A 110 7.77 6.16 -0.54
CA VAL A 110 7.30 5.95 0.82
C VAL A 110 5.81 5.66 0.80
N ALA A 111 5.41 4.50 1.37
CA ALA A 111 4.04 4.02 1.25
C ALA A 111 3.34 3.66 2.58
N GLY A 112 4.03 3.75 3.73
CA GLY A 112 3.37 3.56 5.02
C GLY A 112 4.28 3.16 6.18
N GLU A 113 4.72 1.90 6.28
CA GLU A 113 5.54 1.42 7.40
C GLU A 113 6.88 2.15 7.52
N ASP A 114 7.38 2.59 6.41
CA ASP A 114 8.62 3.34 6.22
C ASP A 114 8.54 4.82 6.67
N ALA A 115 7.35 5.35 6.88
CA ALA A 115 7.10 6.63 7.55
C ALA A 115 6.21 6.47 8.78
N SER A 116 6.42 5.41 9.56
CA SER A 116 5.61 5.13 10.76
C SER A 116 6.46 4.84 11.99
N LYS A 117 6.00 5.37 13.14
CA LYS A 117 6.56 5.13 14.49
C LYS A 117 5.44 5.09 15.50
N ASP A 118 4.80 3.94 15.63
CA ASP A 118 3.71 3.75 16.57
C ASP A 118 4.06 2.72 17.64
N ARG A 119 4.09 3.15 18.90
CA ARG A 119 4.42 2.31 20.04
C ARG A 119 3.24 1.51 20.56
N GLU A 120 2.00 1.99 20.34
CA GLU A 120 0.79 1.32 20.84
C GLU A 120 0.58 0.00 20.09
N ILE A 121 0.65 0.05 18.77
CA ILE A 121 0.49 -1.14 17.91
C ILE A 121 1.83 -1.77 17.49
N GLN A 122 2.96 -1.29 18.02
CA GLN A 122 4.32 -1.76 17.68
C GLN A 122 4.58 -1.78 16.16
N TYR A 123 4.19 -0.70 15.47
CA TYR A 123 4.27 -0.58 14.01
C TYR A 123 5.21 0.53 13.56
N GLY A 124 5.95 0.26 12.50
CA GLY A 124 6.86 1.21 11.84
C GLY A 124 8.34 0.92 12.05
N ILE A 125 9.11 1.14 11.01
CA ILE A 125 10.57 0.91 11.01
C ILE A 125 11.31 1.87 11.95
N TRP A 126 10.73 3.04 12.25
CA TRP A 126 11.28 4.07 13.13
C TRP A 126 11.23 3.73 14.62
N LEU A 127 10.65 2.59 15.01
CA LEU A 127 10.77 2.06 16.37
C LEU A 127 12.20 1.60 16.69
N SER A 128 12.95 1.20 15.67
CA SER A 128 14.37 0.79 15.83
C SER A 128 15.28 2.02 15.72
N TRP A 129 16.00 2.34 16.79
CA TRP A 129 16.85 3.52 16.86
C TRP A 129 17.92 3.59 15.76
N TRP A 130 18.60 2.49 15.47
CA TRP A 130 19.66 2.46 14.45
C TRP A 130 19.09 2.53 13.02
N LYS A 131 17.91 1.92 12.76
CA LYS A 131 17.24 2.05 11.48
C LYS A 131 16.74 3.48 11.28
N SER A 132 16.20 4.12 12.33
CA SER A 132 15.73 5.50 12.25
C SER A 132 16.86 6.49 11.91
N MET A 133 18.11 6.26 12.39
CA MET A 133 19.26 7.06 12.00
C MET A 133 19.54 6.95 10.49
N ILE A 134 19.52 5.72 9.96
CA ILE A 134 19.75 5.47 8.53
C ILE A 134 18.63 6.11 7.68
N LEU A 135 17.37 5.95 8.11
CA LEU A 135 16.24 6.52 7.36
C LEU A 135 16.23 8.05 7.43
N ARG A 136 16.59 8.63 8.59
CA ARG A 136 16.74 10.08 8.72
C ARG A 136 17.76 10.62 7.72
N TYR A 137 18.92 9.96 7.63
CA TYR A 137 19.90 10.29 6.60
C TYR A 137 19.33 10.15 5.20
N ALA A 138 18.71 9.01 4.90
CA ALA A 138 18.17 8.71 3.58
C ALA A 138 17.11 9.73 3.13
N PHE A 139 16.15 10.06 3.99
CA PHE A 139 15.06 10.99 3.69
C PHE A 139 15.57 12.43 3.44
N ARG A 140 16.56 12.87 4.22
CA ARG A 140 17.17 14.20 4.07
C ARG A 140 18.04 14.34 2.83
N HIS A 141 18.63 13.24 2.34
CA HIS A 141 19.67 13.28 1.31
C HIS A 141 19.28 12.62 -0.01
N ALA A 142 18.13 11.98 -0.10
CA ALA A 142 17.58 11.57 -1.39
C ALA A 142 17.26 12.82 -2.24
N ASP A 143 17.50 12.75 -3.56
CA ASP A 143 17.14 13.85 -4.45
C ASP A 143 15.63 14.06 -4.52
N ARG A 144 14.84 12.98 -4.40
CA ARG A 144 13.38 13.03 -4.26
C ARG A 144 12.88 11.95 -3.31
N LEU A 145 11.91 12.33 -2.50
CA LEU A 145 11.13 11.43 -1.65
C LEU A 145 9.68 11.46 -2.14
N LEU A 146 9.22 10.36 -2.74
CA LEU A 146 7.87 10.26 -3.29
C LEU A 146 6.96 9.62 -2.24
N VAL A 147 6.00 10.37 -1.73
CA VAL A 147 5.01 9.86 -0.77
C VAL A 147 3.68 9.61 -1.49
N VAL A 148 2.96 8.56 -1.10
CA VAL A 148 1.69 8.19 -1.76
C VAL A 148 0.47 8.91 -1.18
N ASP A 149 0.67 9.69 -0.11
CA ASP A 149 -0.40 10.43 0.57
C ASP A 149 0.17 11.61 1.37
N PRO A 150 -0.57 12.75 1.46
CA PRO A 150 -0.13 13.92 2.25
C PRO A 150 0.09 13.66 3.74
N PHE A 151 -0.57 12.64 4.31
CA PHE A 151 -0.29 12.20 5.68
C PHE A 151 1.15 11.70 5.83
N LEU A 152 1.64 10.92 4.86
CA LEU A 152 3.00 10.38 4.86
C LEU A 152 4.07 11.47 4.68
N GLU A 153 3.76 12.54 3.96
CA GLU A 153 4.62 13.73 3.86
C GLU A 153 4.86 14.33 5.24
N LYS A 154 3.79 14.62 5.99
CA LYS A 154 3.87 15.15 7.36
C LYS A 154 4.64 14.21 8.30
N GLU A 155 4.39 12.91 8.20
CA GLU A 155 5.09 11.92 9.02
C GLU A 155 6.57 11.79 8.64
N ALA A 156 6.93 11.83 7.36
CA ALA A 156 8.32 11.81 6.91
C ALA A 156 9.10 13.05 7.41
N MET A 157 8.52 14.24 7.28
CA MET A 157 9.10 15.48 7.81
C MET A 157 9.30 15.40 9.33
N ARG A 158 8.26 14.98 10.05
CA ARG A 158 8.29 14.85 11.53
C ARG A 158 9.34 13.84 12.00
N LEU A 159 9.40 12.66 11.37
CA LEU A 159 10.29 11.56 11.78
C LEU A 159 11.76 11.83 11.40
N ALA A 160 11.98 12.41 10.24
CA ALA A 160 13.31 12.77 9.80
C ALA A 160 13.77 14.14 10.32
N GLU A 161 12.88 14.92 10.95
CA GLU A 161 13.17 16.25 11.54
C GLU A 161 13.79 17.22 10.51
N TYR A 162 13.07 17.47 9.40
CA TYR A 162 13.50 18.38 8.33
C TYR A 162 12.29 19.01 7.62
N ASP A 163 12.54 19.97 6.75
CA ASP A 163 11.53 20.80 6.09
C ASP A 163 10.79 20.13 4.92
N GLY A 164 11.27 18.96 4.45
CA GLY A 164 10.61 18.22 3.36
C GLY A 164 10.83 18.78 1.96
N GLY A 165 11.82 19.65 1.74
CA GLY A 165 12.04 20.32 0.46
C GLY A 165 12.27 19.41 -0.76
N ASN A 166 12.53 18.11 -0.54
CA ASN A 166 12.65 17.09 -1.58
C ASN A 166 11.45 16.15 -1.66
N ILE A 167 10.37 16.40 -0.91
CA ILE A 167 9.17 15.55 -0.93
C ILE A 167 8.25 15.95 -2.07
N THR A 168 7.69 14.95 -2.74
CA THR A 168 6.63 15.10 -3.74
C THR A 168 5.55 14.07 -3.47
N CYS A 169 4.30 14.50 -3.31
CA CYS A 169 3.17 13.61 -3.12
C CYS A 169 2.65 13.12 -4.49
N ILE A 170 2.79 11.82 -4.73
CA ILE A 170 2.30 11.15 -5.94
C ILE A 170 1.47 9.94 -5.52
N PRO A 171 0.13 10.06 -5.45
CA PRO A 171 -0.75 8.97 -5.09
C PRO A 171 -0.66 7.78 -6.04
N PHE A 172 -1.10 6.60 -5.61
CA PHE A 172 -1.29 5.45 -6.50
C PHE A 172 -2.27 5.77 -7.62
N GLY A 173 -2.07 5.13 -8.77
CA GLY A 173 -3.00 5.14 -9.89
C GLY A 173 -3.79 3.81 -9.93
N PHE A 174 -5.06 3.89 -10.31
CA PHE A 174 -5.93 2.72 -10.41
C PHE A 174 -6.55 2.65 -11.80
N ASP A 175 -6.55 1.44 -12.37
CA ASP A 175 -7.20 1.14 -13.65
C ASP A 175 -8.71 0.94 -13.43
N SER A 176 -9.52 1.91 -13.85
CA SER A 176 -10.97 1.87 -13.74
C SER A 176 -11.62 0.83 -14.66
N ASP A 177 -10.91 0.34 -15.68
CA ASP A 177 -11.37 -0.72 -16.55
C ASP A 177 -11.15 -2.10 -15.95
N ALA A 178 -10.08 -2.28 -15.19
CA ALA A 178 -9.85 -3.50 -14.42
C ALA A 178 -10.85 -3.65 -13.27
N TRP A 179 -11.26 -2.53 -12.64
CA TRP A 179 -12.16 -2.50 -11.49
C TRP A 179 -13.51 -1.87 -11.85
N LYS A 180 -14.43 -2.69 -12.40
CA LYS A 180 -15.78 -2.24 -12.80
C LYS A 180 -16.85 -2.69 -11.82
N PRO A 181 -17.92 -1.89 -11.62
CA PRO A 181 -19.08 -2.31 -10.84
C PRO A 181 -19.70 -3.59 -11.39
N GLY A 182 -20.33 -4.36 -10.51
CA GLY A 182 -21.21 -5.46 -10.90
C GLY A 182 -22.63 -4.98 -11.16
N ASN A 183 -23.47 -5.88 -11.66
CA ASN A 183 -24.87 -5.57 -11.97
C ASN A 183 -25.76 -5.47 -10.72
N HIS A 184 -25.36 -6.11 -9.62
CA HIS A 184 -26.15 -6.16 -8.39
C HIS A 184 -25.24 -6.10 -7.16
N LYS A 185 -25.69 -5.37 -6.14
CA LYS A 185 -25.05 -5.25 -4.82
C LYS A 185 -25.88 -6.01 -3.78
N GLU A 186 -25.19 -6.84 -2.99
CA GLU A 186 -25.74 -7.51 -1.82
C GLU A 186 -25.57 -6.61 -0.59
N ASP A 187 -26.57 -6.58 0.31
CA ASP A 187 -26.45 -5.85 1.58
C ASP A 187 -25.48 -6.57 2.52
N MET A 188 -24.20 -6.47 2.19
CA MET A 188 -23.10 -7.01 2.99
C MET A 188 -21.94 -6.03 3.11
N VAL A 189 -21.17 -6.22 4.19
CA VAL A 189 -19.94 -5.46 4.49
C VAL A 189 -18.74 -6.32 4.14
N LEU A 190 -17.85 -5.79 3.32
CA LEU A 190 -16.60 -6.43 2.91
C LEU A 190 -15.40 -5.67 3.48
N THR A 191 -14.41 -6.42 3.95
CA THR A 191 -13.07 -5.92 4.27
C THR A 191 -12.01 -6.86 3.68
N VAL A 192 -11.01 -6.29 3.02
CA VAL A 192 -9.85 -7.04 2.51
C VAL A 192 -8.60 -6.58 3.25
N ALA A 193 -7.99 -7.50 4.01
CA ALA A 193 -6.87 -7.19 4.88
C ALA A 193 -5.87 -8.36 4.97
N ALA A 194 -4.66 -8.17 4.47
CA ALA A 194 -3.59 -9.17 4.62
C ALA A 194 -3.12 -9.22 6.08
N CYS A 195 -3.68 -10.13 6.88
CA CYS A 195 -3.40 -10.31 8.30
C CYS A 195 -2.65 -11.63 8.55
N HIS A 196 -1.36 -11.52 8.88
CA HIS A 196 -0.50 -12.68 9.16
C HIS A 196 -0.35 -12.96 10.65
N ASP A 197 -0.66 -11.98 11.50
CA ASP A 197 -0.54 -12.03 12.95
C ASP A 197 -1.56 -11.12 13.65
N LYS A 198 -1.69 -11.26 14.98
CA LYS A 198 -2.60 -10.45 15.81
C LYS A 198 -2.29 -8.95 15.77
N ARG A 199 -1.03 -8.54 15.57
CA ARG A 199 -0.63 -7.13 15.47
C ARG A 199 -1.19 -6.51 14.20
N ARG A 200 -1.08 -7.21 13.05
CA ARG A 200 -1.68 -6.76 11.80
C ARG A 200 -3.20 -6.73 11.85
N MET A 201 -3.83 -7.66 12.55
CA MET A 201 -5.27 -7.63 12.78
C MET A 201 -5.69 -6.36 13.52
N ARG A 202 -4.99 -5.98 14.61
CA ARG A 202 -5.25 -4.70 15.31
C ARG A 202 -5.01 -3.50 14.40
N LYS A 203 -3.88 -3.47 13.68
CA LYS A 203 -3.60 -2.39 12.71
C LYS A 203 -4.72 -2.24 11.69
N LYS A 204 -5.25 -3.34 11.19
CA LYS A 204 -6.34 -3.37 10.21
C LYS A 204 -7.74 -3.21 10.83
N GLY A 205 -7.85 -3.10 12.16
CA GLY A 205 -9.11 -2.90 12.87
C GLY A 205 -10.07 -4.08 12.75
N ILE A 206 -9.54 -5.30 12.57
CA ILE A 206 -10.40 -6.51 12.46
C ILE A 206 -11.18 -6.75 13.74
N ASP A 207 -10.61 -6.48 14.91
CA ASP A 207 -11.28 -6.51 16.19
C ASP A 207 -12.48 -5.55 16.24
N LYS A 208 -12.34 -4.34 15.70
CA LYS A 208 -13.41 -3.35 15.60
C LYS A 208 -14.54 -3.81 14.67
N LEU A 209 -14.16 -4.42 13.56
CA LEU A 209 -15.13 -4.95 12.60
C LEU A 209 -15.92 -6.14 13.18
N LEU A 210 -15.26 -7.06 13.90
CA LEU A 210 -15.93 -8.17 14.60
C LEU A 210 -16.91 -7.65 15.65
N ALA A 211 -16.53 -6.65 16.45
CA ALA A 211 -17.41 -6.03 17.41
C ALA A 211 -18.63 -5.35 16.71
N ALA A 212 -18.43 -4.66 15.60
CA ALA A 212 -19.51 -4.08 14.82
C ALA A 212 -20.45 -5.15 14.22
N ALA A 213 -19.92 -6.29 13.79
CA ALA A 213 -20.71 -7.40 13.27
C ALA A 213 -21.62 -8.01 14.36
N ALA A 214 -21.18 -8.09 15.60
CA ALA A 214 -22.01 -8.54 16.74
C ALA A 214 -23.21 -7.63 16.98
N GLU A 215 -23.05 -6.30 16.76
CA GLU A 215 -24.14 -5.31 16.90
C GLU A 215 -25.08 -5.23 15.67
N LEU A 216 -24.69 -5.92 14.56
CA LEU A 216 -25.43 -5.95 13.30
C LEU A 216 -25.73 -7.43 12.86
N PRO A 217 -26.41 -8.25 13.68
CA PRO A 217 -26.50 -9.70 13.47
C PRO A 217 -27.23 -10.11 12.18
N ARG A 218 -28.01 -9.22 11.56
CA ARG A 218 -28.71 -9.48 10.28
C ARG A 218 -27.87 -9.12 9.05
N VAL A 219 -26.73 -8.49 9.24
CA VAL A 219 -25.83 -8.06 8.15
C VAL A 219 -24.73 -9.09 7.99
N ARG A 220 -24.49 -9.54 6.78
CA ARG A 220 -23.38 -10.43 6.44
C ARG A 220 -22.07 -9.63 6.38
N PHE A 221 -21.07 -10.10 7.10
CA PHE A 221 -19.71 -9.56 7.05
C PHE A 221 -18.77 -10.56 6.39
N LEU A 222 -17.96 -10.08 5.45
CA LEU A 222 -16.96 -10.87 4.76
C LEU A 222 -15.58 -10.26 4.98
N ILE A 223 -14.67 -11.03 5.55
CA ILE A 223 -13.29 -10.60 5.83
C ILE A 223 -12.34 -11.50 5.06
N ILE A 224 -11.62 -10.94 4.09
CA ILE A 224 -10.69 -11.65 3.21
C ILE A 224 -9.24 -11.32 3.55
N GLY A 225 -8.36 -12.32 3.49
CA GLY A 225 -6.91 -12.15 3.63
C GLY A 225 -6.37 -12.52 5.01
N ILE A 226 -7.18 -13.17 5.85
CA ILE A 226 -6.72 -13.71 7.14
C ILE A 226 -5.85 -14.95 6.89
N ASN A 227 -4.69 -15.01 7.53
CA ASN A 227 -3.83 -16.19 7.44
C ASN A 227 -4.60 -17.44 7.85
N ALA A 228 -4.55 -18.47 7.02
CA ALA A 228 -5.30 -19.72 7.23
C ALA A 228 -5.05 -20.36 8.62
N ARG A 229 -3.86 -20.16 9.21
CA ARG A 229 -3.53 -20.67 10.55
C ARG A 229 -4.26 -19.92 11.68
N LEU A 230 -4.70 -18.68 11.44
CA LEU A 230 -5.43 -17.87 12.42
C LEU A 230 -6.94 -18.10 12.34
N VAL A 231 -7.45 -18.54 11.19
CA VAL A 231 -8.89 -18.70 10.93
C VAL A 231 -9.58 -19.64 11.94
N PRO A 232 -9.06 -20.81 12.29
CA PRO A 232 -9.74 -21.69 13.26
C PRO A 232 -10.02 -21.01 14.60
N GLY A 233 -8.98 -20.46 15.26
CA GLY A 233 -9.16 -19.78 16.54
C GLY A 233 -9.98 -18.49 16.48
N MET A 234 -10.06 -17.85 15.30
CA MET A 234 -10.92 -16.69 15.12
C MET A 234 -12.39 -17.06 14.88
N ARG A 235 -12.67 -18.20 14.26
CA ARG A 235 -14.05 -18.66 14.04
C ARG A 235 -14.80 -18.93 15.33
N ASP A 236 -14.09 -19.43 16.34
CA ASP A 236 -14.70 -19.74 17.63
C ASP A 236 -15.14 -18.44 18.36
N ASP A 237 -14.45 -17.34 18.12
CA ASP A 237 -14.72 -16.03 18.74
C ASP A 237 -15.52 -15.08 17.83
N ALA A 238 -15.69 -15.40 16.54
CA ALA A 238 -16.36 -14.52 15.58
C ALA A 238 -17.88 -14.63 15.69
N PRO A 239 -18.62 -13.51 15.52
CA PRO A 239 -20.07 -13.55 15.38
C PRO A 239 -20.53 -14.45 14.23
N PRO A 240 -21.69 -15.12 14.32
CA PRO A 240 -22.15 -16.10 13.33
C PRO A 240 -22.42 -15.51 11.93
N ASN A 241 -22.59 -14.20 11.83
CA ASN A 241 -22.78 -13.46 10.60
C ASN A 241 -21.47 -13.03 9.93
N VAL A 242 -20.31 -13.46 10.46
CA VAL A 242 -18.97 -13.18 9.91
C VAL A 242 -18.41 -14.40 9.18
N GLU A 243 -18.05 -14.20 7.93
CA GLU A 243 -17.34 -15.18 7.13
C GLU A 243 -15.87 -14.77 7.00
N LEU A 244 -14.95 -15.65 7.40
CA LEU A 244 -13.51 -15.45 7.32
C LEU A 244 -12.96 -16.22 6.14
N ILE A 245 -12.43 -15.53 5.14
CA ILE A 245 -11.81 -16.11 3.96
C ILE A 245 -10.29 -15.92 4.04
N PRO A 246 -9.50 -16.97 3.82
CA PRO A 246 -8.05 -16.85 3.66
C PRO A 246 -7.68 -15.92 2.49
N TYR A 247 -6.39 -15.82 2.23
CA TYR A 247 -5.90 -15.08 1.06
C TYR A 247 -6.54 -15.58 -0.24
N VAL A 248 -6.99 -14.64 -1.06
CA VAL A 248 -7.41 -14.88 -2.45
C VAL A 248 -6.56 -14.03 -3.41
N PRO A 249 -6.29 -14.50 -4.63
CA PRO A 249 -5.59 -13.72 -5.65
C PRO A 249 -6.31 -12.40 -5.96
N ARG A 250 -5.54 -11.36 -6.27
CA ARG A 250 -6.11 -10.02 -6.61
C ARG A 250 -7.12 -10.09 -7.75
N THR A 251 -6.91 -10.97 -8.72
CA THR A 251 -7.82 -11.19 -9.86
C THR A 251 -9.21 -11.66 -9.43
N GLU A 252 -9.32 -12.38 -8.32
CA GLU A 252 -10.58 -12.87 -7.79
C GLU A 252 -11.28 -11.85 -6.89
N LEU A 253 -10.52 -10.89 -6.28
CA LEU A 253 -11.09 -9.88 -5.39
C LEU A 253 -12.14 -9.02 -6.07
N ARG A 254 -12.03 -8.79 -7.39
CA ARG A 254 -13.01 -8.04 -8.16
C ARG A 254 -14.42 -8.59 -7.98
N GLY A 255 -14.60 -9.91 -8.01
CA GLY A 255 -15.91 -10.55 -7.84
C GLY A 255 -16.54 -10.27 -6.47
N TYR A 256 -15.72 -10.19 -5.41
CA TYR A 256 -16.18 -9.84 -4.06
C TYR A 256 -16.54 -8.36 -3.97
N TYR A 257 -15.71 -7.45 -4.50
CA TYR A 257 -16.02 -6.02 -4.55
C TYR A 257 -17.29 -5.73 -5.35
N GLN A 258 -17.51 -6.44 -6.45
CA GLN A 258 -18.70 -6.29 -7.29
C GLN A 258 -19.98 -6.63 -6.54
N LYS A 259 -19.96 -7.63 -5.66
CA LYS A 259 -21.11 -8.06 -4.86
C LYS A 259 -21.36 -7.19 -3.64
N ALA A 260 -20.31 -6.74 -2.95
CA ALA A 260 -20.45 -6.01 -1.71
C ALA A 260 -21.03 -4.61 -1.91
N LYS A 261 -22.07 -4.24 -1.15
CA LYS A 261 -22.61 -2.88 -1.11
C LYS A 261 -21.69 -1.94 -0.34
N VAL A 262 -21.15 -2.38 0.80
CA VAL A 262 -20.30 -1.58 1.66
C VAL A 262 -18.90 -2.18 1.74
N TYR A 263 -17.88 -1.35 1.59
CA TYR A 263 -16.51 -1.70 1.91
C TYR A 263 -16.06 -0.95 3.16
N CYS A 264 -15.62 -1.69 4.18
CA CYS A 264 -15.17 -1.12 5.44
C CYS A 264 -13.64 -1.20 5.56
N GLN A 265 -12.99 -0.05 5.79
CA GLN A 265 -11.54 0.08 6.08
C GLN A 265 -11.34 0.60 7.51
N PRO A 266 -11.52 -0.23 8.55
CA PRO A 266 -11.49 0.23 9.94
C PRO A 266 -10.06 0.27 10.51
N SER A 267 -9.09 0.59 9.66
CA SER A 267 -7.66 0.50 10.02
C SER A 267 -7.23 1.59 10.98
N TYR A 268 -6.28 1.26 11.85
CA TYR A 268 -5.62 2.20 12.76
C TYR A 268 -4.75 3.22 12.00
N THR A 269 -4.08 2.79 10.93
CA THR A 269 -3.30 3.65 10.04
C THR A 269 -3.08 2.97 8.69
N GLU A 270 -3.09 3.76 7.62
CA GLU A 270 -2.74 3.34 6.25
C GLU A 270 -1.92 4.44 5.55
N GLY A 271 -1.17 4.05 4.49
CA GLY A 271 -0.81 5.00 3.46
C GLY A 271 -2.05 5.32 2.61
N LEU A 272 -1.97 5.27 1.28
CA LEU A 272 -3.18 5.24 0.45
C LEU A 272 -3.64 3.78 0.31
N PRO A 273 -4.84 3.38 0.84
CA PRO A 273 -5.23 1.97 0.89
C PRO A 273 -5.77 1.47 -0.46
N ASN A 274 -4.98 0.65 -1.18
CA ASN A 274 -5.33 0.13 -2.51
C ASN A 274 -6.66 -0.61 -2.53
N THR A 275 -6.90 -1.51 -1.57
CA THR A 275 -8.13 -2.32 -1.51
C THR A 275 -9.40 -1.48 -1.32
N LEU A 276 -9.30 -0.34 -0.64
CA LEU A 276 -10.40 0.63 -0.52
C LEU A 276 -10.68 1.29 -1.88
N CYS A 277 -9.64 1.77 -2.56
CA CYS A 277 -9.79 2.40 -3.88
C CYS A 277 -10.33 1.42 -4.94
N GLU A 278 -9.86 0.18 -4.93
CA GLU A 278 -10.36 -0.90 -5.80
C GLU A 278 -11.85 -1.20 -5.53
N ALA A 279 -12.24 -1.26 -4.25
CA ALA A 279 -13.64 -1.46 -3.86
C ALA A 279 -14.53 -0.27 -4.26
N MET A 280 -14.04 0.97 -4.10
CA MET A 280 -14.74 2.19 -4.55
C MET A 280 -14.93 2.17 -6.07
N LEU A 281 -13.93 1.79 -6.85
CA LEU A 281 -14.04 1.61 -8.31
C LEU A 281 -15.08 0.56 -8.68
N CYS A 282 -15.24 -0.48 -7.89
CA CYS A 282 -16.29 -1.48 -8.06
C CYS A 282 -17.67 -1.02 -7.55
N GLY A 283 -17.82 0.25 -7.14
CA GLY A 283 -19.09 0.82 -6.72
C GLY A 283 -19.50 0.43 -5.28
N CYS A 284 -18.55 0.08 -4.41
CA CYS A 284 -18.83 -0.06 -2.98
C CYS A 284 -18.95 1.31 -2.32
N ILE A 285 -19.88 1.44 -1.37
CA ILE A 285 -19.97 2.63 -0.48
C ILE A 285 -18.88 2.49 0.57
N PRO A 286 -17.91 3.41 0.66
CA PRO A 286 -16.80 3.27 1.58
C PRO A 286 -17.18 3.74 3.00
N VAL A 287 -16.78 2.95 3.99
CA VAL A 287 -16.77 3.32 5.41
C VAL A 287 -15.33 3.15 5.90
N GLY A 288 -14.76 4.17 6.51
CA GLY A 288 -13.39 4.11 6.97
C GLY A 288 -13.08 4.96 8.19
N THR A 289 -11.90 4.79 8.73
CA THR A 289 -11.42 5.60 9.86
C THR A 289 -10.76 6.89 9.39
N ILE A 290 -10.77 7.93 10.24
CA ILE A 290 -10.01 9.18 10.04
C ILE A 290 -8.54 8.88 10.38
N ALA A 291 -7.88 8.08 9.55
CA ALA A 291 -6.53 7.60 9.81
C ALA A 291 -5.70 7.49 8.51
N GLY A 292 -4.51 8.07 8.52
CA GLY A 292 -3.61 8.03 7.36
C GLY A 292 -4.27 8.57 6.09
N GLY A 293 -4.10 7.86 4.98
CA GLY A 293 -4.65 8.21 3.67
C GLY A 293 -6.09 7.71 3.42
N ILE A 294 -6.77 7.15 4.41
CA ILE A 294 -8.18 6.75 4.25
C ILE A 294 -9.07 7.94 3.93
N PRO A 295 -8.98 9.09 4.66
CA PRO A 295 -9.74 10.29 4.30
C PRO A 295 -9.42 10.82 2.91
N THR A 296 -8.16 10.72 2.47
CA THR A 296 -7.75 11.14 1.12
C THR A 296 -8.45 10.31 0.05
N ALA A 297 -8.58 8.99 0.25
CA ALA A 297 -9.30 8.11 -0.68
C ALA A 297 -10.80 8.40 -0.68
N ILE A 298 -11.45 8.42 0.49
CA ILE A 298 -12.92 8.54 0.62
C ILE A 298 -13.41 9.95 0.27
N GLY A 299 -12.73 11.00 0.73
CA GLY A 299 -13.20 12.37 0.59
C GLY A 299 -14.60 12.56 1.20
N ASP A 300 -15.52 13.08 0.40
CA ASP A 300 -16.93 13.32 0.72
C ASP A 300 -17.88 12.20 0.21
N THR A 301 -17.35 11.12 -0.33
CA THR A 301 -18.13 10.08 -1.02
C THR A 301 -18.46 8.86 -0.16
N GLY A 302 -18.28 8.95 1.16
CA GLY A 302 -18.53 7.85 2.10
C GLY A 302 -18.54 8.31 3.54
N TYR A 303 -18.30 7.40 4.46
CA TYR A 303 -18.41 7.64 5.89
C TYR A 303 -17.05 7.54 6.57
N LEU A 304 -16.69 8.56 7.34
CA LEU A 304 -15.44 8.62 8.10
C LEU A 304 -15.72 8.69 9.60
N VAL A 305 -15.08 7.82 10.37
CA VAL A 305 -15.25 7.72 11.82
C VAL A 305 -13.90 7.69 12.54
N SER A 306 -13.86 8.10 13.80
CA SER A 306 -12.68 7.93 14.63
C SER A 306 -12.40 6.43 14.87
N TYR A 307 -11.14 6.00 14.82
CA TYR A 307 -10.76 4.61 15.08
C TYR A 307 -11.23 4.07 16.45
N ARG A 308 -11.31 4.95 17.46
CA ARG A 308 -11.71 4.57 18.83
C ARG A 308 -13.22 4.67 19.08
N ASP A 309 -14.00 5.12 18.10
CA ASP A 309 -15.43 5.34 18.23
C ASP A 309 -16.22 4.16 17.61
N GLN A 310 -16.38 3.11 18.42
CA GLN A 310 -17.11 1.91 18.02
C GLN A 310 -18.59 2.19 17.69
N PRO A 311 -19.35 2.97 18.48
CA PRO A 311 -20.73 3.33 18.14
C PRO A 311 -20.85 4.09 16.80
N ALA A 312 -19.93 5.02 16.52
CA ALA A 312 -19.92 5.74 15.25
C ALA A 312 -19.63 4.79 14.05
N LEU A 313 -18.76 3.79 14.22
CA LEU A 313 -18.51 2.78 13.18
C LEU A 313 -19.80 1.99 12.87
N VAL A 314 -20.51 1.52 13.89
CA VAL A 314 -21.76 0.78 13.73
C VAL A 314 -22.82 1.64 13.03
N GLN A 315 -22.96 2.91 13.44
CA GLN A 315 -23.90 3.84 12.83
C GLN A 315 -23.54 4.14 11.37
N ALA A 316 -22.27 4.34 11.06
CA ALA A 316 -21.79 4.56 9.69
C ALA A 316 -22.08 3.35 8.79
N LEU A 317 -21.87 2.13 9.29
CA LEU A 317 -22.20 0.91 8.55
C LEU A 317 -23.71 0.78 8.29
N ARG A 318 -24.56 1.10 9.28
CA ARG A 318 -26.03 1.13 9.09
C ARG A 318 -26.43 2.14 8.03
N SER A 319 -25.89 3.35 8.10
CA SER A 319 -26.17 4.42 7.14
C SER A 319 -25.73 4.03 5.71
N ALA A 320 -24.53 3.45 5.57
CA ALA A 320 -24.02 2.99 4.28
C ALA A 320 -24.86 1.85 3.69
N LEU A 321 -25.34 0.91 4.52
CA LEU A 321 -26.24 -0.16 4.07
C LEU A 321 -27.62 0.35 3.67
N ALA A 322 -28.13 1.39 4.34
CA ALA A 322 -29.40 2.01 4.00
C ALA A 322 -29.31 2.98 2.80
N ALA A 323 -28.11 3.42 2.44
CA ALA A 323 -27.89 4.38 1.37
C ALA A 323 -28.28 3.83 -0.01
N PRO A 324 -28.71 4.71 -0.95
CA PRO A 324 -28.95 4.31 -2.33
C PRO A 324 -27.70 3.74 -3.00
N ALA A 325 -27.86 2.77 -3.91
CA ALA A 325 -26.73 2.19 -4.67
C ALA A 325 -25.96 3.25 -5.48
N GLY A 326 -26.58 4.35 -5.86
CA GLY A 326 -25.93 5.47 -6.55
C GLY A 326 -24.81 6.16 -5.74
N ASP A 327 -24.78 6.02 -4.43
CA ASP A 327 -23.69 6.58 -3.63
C ASP A 327 -22.36 5.84 -3.85
N GLY A 328 -22.41 4.54 -4.14
CA GLY A 328 -21.22 3.80 -4.58
C GLY A 328 -20.66 4.28 -5.93
N LEU A 329 -21.51 4.80 -6.82
CA LEU A 329 -21.06 5.41 -8.07
C LEU A 329 -20.36 6.76 -7.86
N LYS A 330 -20.75 7.55 -6.87
CA LYS A 330 -20.02 8.77 -6.48
C LYS A 330 -18.61 8.42 -6.00
N ALA A 331 -18.49 7.36 -5.18
CA ALA A 331 -17.19 6.87 -4.73
C ALA A 331 -16.30 6.41 -5.91
N ARG A 332 -16.87 5.70 -6.88
CA ARG A 332 -16.18 5.35 -8.13
C ARG A 332 -15.68 6.58 -8.88
N GLN A 333 -16.56 7.54 -9.15
CA GLN A 333 -16.23 8.77 -9.90
C GLN A 333 -15.07 9.54 -9.25
N ARG A 334 -15.00 9.55 -7.92
CA ARG A 334 -13.89 10.16 -7.21
C ARG A 334 -12.55 9.51 -7.55
N ILE A 335 -12.47 8.17 -7.48
CA ILE A 335 -11.22 7.45 -7.80
C ILE A 335 -10.86 7.63 -9.27
N GLU A 336 -11.83 7.54 -10.17
CA GLU A 336 -11.63 7.77 -11.62
C GLU A 336 -11.11 9.17 -11.94
N LYS A 337 -11.45 10.17 -11.16
CA LYS A 337 -11.03 11.54 -11.36
C LYS A 337 -9.66 11.84 -10.73
N GLU A 338 -9.44 11.38 -9.50
CA GLU A 338 -8.31 11.85 -8.68
C GLU A 338 -7.10 10.88 -8.70
N PHE A 339 -7.33 9.59 -8.98
CA PHE A 339 -6.33 8.54 -8.78
C PHE A 339 -6.14 7.66 -10.03
N THR A 340 -5.91 8.29 -11.20
CA THR A 340 -5.74 7.54 -12.45
C THR A 340 -4.29 7.08 -12.66
N VAL A 341 -4.13 5.98 -13.41
CA VAL A 341 -2.80 5.46 -13.80
C VAL A 341 -2.02 6.52 -14.60
N GLU A 342 -2.69 7.23 -15.52
CA GLU A 342 -2.08 8.24 -16.38
C GLU A 342 -1.59 9.45 -15.58
N ARG A 343 -2.31 9.83 -14.52
CA ARG A 343 -1.88 10.91 -13.62
C ARG A 343 -0.62 10.52 -12.86
N ARG A 344 -0.58 9.28 -12.32
CA ARG A 344 0.62 8.73 -11.67
C ARG A 344 1.78 8.64 -12.63
N GLU A 345 1.59 8.06 -13.83
CA GLU A 345 2.62 7.92 -14.86
C GLU A 345 3.23 9.27 -15.22
N ARG A 346 2.41 10.27 -15.55
CA ARG A 346 2.89 11.62 -15.87
C ARG A 346 3.69 12.23 -14.71
N ALA A 347 3.22 12.10 -13.47
CA ALA A 347 3.91 12.65 -12.31
C ALA A 347 5.26 11.96 -12.06
N LEU A 348 5.32 10.63 -12.18
CA LEU A 348 6.57 9.87 -12.04
C LEU A 348 7.58 10.24 -13.13
N LEU A 349 7.14 10.39 -14.38
CA LEU A 349 8.01 10.77 -15.50
C LEU A 349 8.49 12.21 -15.38
N SER A 350 7.66 13.14 -14.90
CA SER A 350 8.09 14.52 -14.60
C SER A 350 9.25 14.55 -13.61
N VAL A 351 9.18 13.75 -12.54
CA VAL A 351 10.28 13.64 -11.56
C VAL A 351 11.56 13.11 -12.21
N ILE A 352 11.46 12.13 -13.10
CA ILE A 352 12.64 11.60 -13.83
C ILE A 352 13.27 12.68 -14.71
N GLN A 353 12.44 13.43 -15.46
CA GLN A 353 12.91 14.51 -16.34
C GLN A 353 13.57 15.66 -15.57
N GLU A 354 13.07 16.00 -14.39
CA GLU A 354 13.69 17.02 -13.51
C GLU A 354 15.07 16.60 -13.00
N LEU A 355 15.28 15.31 -12.77
CA LEU A 355 16.53 14.79 -12.23
C LEU A 355 17.62 14.56 -13.28
N VAL A 356 17.21 14.23 -14.50
CA VAL A 356 18.11 13.98 -15.64
C VAL A 356 17.51 14.66 -16.86
N PRO A 357 17.79 15.97 -17.03
CA PRO A 357 17.27 16.77 -18.14
C PRO A 357 17.82 16.36 -19.51
#